data_1c9fc0cb1009b69530a8c10f3a663dac
#
_entry.id   1c9fc0cb1009b69530a8c10f3a663dac
#
_cell.length_a   1.000
_cell.length_b   1.000
_cell.length_c   1.000
_cell.angle_alpha   90.00
_cell.angle_beta   90.00
_cell.angle_gamma   90.00
#
_symmetry.space_group_name_H-M   'P 1'
#
loop_
_entity.id
_entity.type
_entity.pdbx_description
1 polymer ?
#
loop_
_entity_poly.entity_id
_entity_poly.type
_entity_poly.pdbx_seq_one_letter_code
_entity_poly.pdbx_strand_id
1 'polypeptide(L)'
;ATNVFPSLLARNKLMTVPVYDYALMTEPLTSEQWDAIGWRDRQGIGDMANQFHYYRPTQDGRILFGGYDALYHYGRRVDPRYENRPEAWRRLASHFFTTFPQLEGLRFSHQWAGAIDTSTQFTAFFGTARGGRVAYAAGFTGLGVGSTRFAGNVMLDLLDGADTERTSLEMVRRRPLPFPPEPAAAIGINLTRRSLDCADHREGRRDLLLKTLDAVGLGFDS
;
A
#
# COMPACT_ATOMS: atom_id res chain seq x y z
N ALA A 1 0.24 15.22 -10.76
CA ALA A 1 0.32 14.13 -9.77
C ALA A 1 1.75 14.03 -9.26
N THR A 2 1.93 14.09 -7.94
CA THR A 2 3.25 14.16 -7.31
C THR A 2 3.63 12.90 -6.55
N ASN A 3 2.69 11.94 -6.39
CA ASN A 3 2.89 10.69 -5.66
C ASN A 3 3.60 10.94 -4.31
N VAL A 4 4.66 10.19 -4.00
CA VAL A 4 5.45 10.27 -2.76
C VAL A 4 6.39 11.48 -2.66
N PHE A 5 6.55 12.23 -3.73
CA PHE A 5 7.42 13.41 -3.72
C PHE A 5 6.87 14.51 -2.81
N PRO A 6 7.73 15.36 -2.26
CA PRO A 6 7.31 16.38 -1.30
C PRO A 6 6.13 17.21 -1.82
N SER A 7 5.08 17.28 -1.03
CA SER A 7 3.89 18.08 -1.38
C SER A 7 4.24 19.54 -1.61
N LEU A 8 3.66 20.15 -2.64
CA LEU A 8 3.72 21.60 -2.88
C LEU A 8 3.02 22.40 -1.77
N LEU A 9 2.17 21.75 -0.98
CA LEU A 9 1.51 22.34 0.19
C LEU A 9 2.28 21.96 1.46
N ALA A 10 2.97 22.92 2.07
CA ALA A 10 3.81 22.69 3.24
C ALA A 10 3.08 21.95 4.38
N ARG A 11 1.78 22.24 4.59
CA ARG A 11 0.95 21.59 5.62
C ARG A 11 0.74 20.09 5.40
N ASN A 12 0.89 19.59 4.17
CA ASN A 12 0.70 18.17 3.85
C ASN A 12 2.01 17.37 3.98
N LYS A 13 3.16 18.02 4.18
CA LYS A 13 4.46 17.34 4.23
C LYS A 13 4.57 16.24 5.27
N LEU A 14 3.86 16.38 6.39
CA LEU A 14 3.89 15.39 7.47
C LEU A 14 2.71 14.40 7.40
N MET A 15 1.79 14.56 6.46
CA MET A 15 0.58 13.74 6.36
C MET A 15 0.82 12.41 5.66
N THR A 16 1.91 12.29 4.89
CA THR A 16 2.28 11.05 4.20
C THR A 16 3.74 10.71 4.39
N VAL A 17 4.06 9.43 4.26
CA VAL A 17 5.42 8.90 4.19
C VAL A 17 5.56 7.98 2.99
N PRO A 18 6.74 7.94 2.32
CA PRO A 18 7.01 6.95 1.28
C PRO A 18 7.23 5.58 1.91
N VAL A 19 6.46 4.60 1.50
CA VAL A 19 6.62 3.20 1.89
C VAL A 19 6.85 2.38 0.63
N TYR A 20 7.91 1.59 0.60
CA TYR A 20 8.25 0.78 -0.58
C TYR A 20 7.50 -0.54 -0.56
N ASP A 21 6.89 -0.86 -1.68
CA ASP A 21 6.25 -2.12 -2.00
C ASP A 21 6.99 -2.82 -3.15
N TYR A 22 6.98 -4.15 -3.15
CA TYR A 22 7.74 -4.99 -4.05
C TYR A 22 6.83 -5.97 -4.77
N ALA A 23 7.10 -6.23 -6.04
CA ALA A 23 6.34 -7.18 -6.83
C ALA A 23 7.25 -8.06 -7.69
N LEU A 24 6.85 -9.31 -7.85
CA LEU A 24 7.44 -10.30 -8.75
C LEU A 24 6.42 -10.66 -9.84
N MET A 25 6.92 -11.07 -11.00
CA MET A 25 6.11 -11.67 -12.03
C MET A 25 6.82 -12.93 -12.55
N THR A 26 6.07 -14.00 -12.64
CA THR A 26 6.59 -15.30 -13.10
C THR A 26 6.90 -15.28 -14.58
N GLU A 27 7.62 -16.29 -15.09
CA GLU A 27 7.53 -16.71 -16.50
C GLU A 27 6.10 -17.16 -16.81
N PRO A 28 5.70 -17.20 -18.09
CA PRO A 28 4.39 -17.76 -18.45
C PRO A 28 4.26 -19.20 -17.94
N LEU A 29 3.13 -19.53 -17.34
CA LEU A 29 2.82 -20.88 -16.88
C LEU A 29 2.35 -21.74 -18.06
N THR A 30 2.66 -23.03 -18.01
CA THR A 30 2.11 -24.02 -18.95
C THR A 30 0.65 -24.34 -18.59
N SER A 31 -0.06 -24.98 -19.51
CA SER A 31 -1.44 -25.43 -19.25
C SER A 31 -1.51 -26.38 -18.06
N GLU A 32 -0.56 -27.30 -17.94
CA GLU A 32 -0.47 -28.24 -16.81
C GLU A 32 -0.27 -27.52 -15.46
N GLN A 33 0.53 -26.45 -15.46
CA GLN A 33 0.74 -25.63 -14.26
C GLN A 33 -0.54 -24.87 -13.87
N TRP A 34 -1.28 -24.31 -14.84
CA TRP A 34 -2.57 -23.68 -14.60
C TRP A 34 -3.61 -24.68 -14.06
N ASP A 35 -3.66 -25.89 -14.61
CA ASP A 35 -4.55 -26.95 -14.15
C ASP A 35 -4.18 -27.39 -12.73
N ALA A 36 -2.90 -27.48 -12.41
CA ALA A 36 -2.42 -27.88 -11.08
C ALA A 36 -2.80 -26.91 -9.97
N ILE A 37 -2.85 -25.60 -10.24
CA ILE A 37 -3.27 -24.59 -9.26
C ILE A 37 -4.79 -24.35 -9.27
N GLY A 38 -5.51 -24.79 -10.31
CA GLY A 38 -6.96 -24.67 -10.41
C GLY A 38 -7.52 -23.25 -10.53
N TRP A 39 -6.71 -22.27 -10.90
CA TRP A 39 -7.12 -20.85 -10.98
C TRP A 39 -7.78 -20.54 -12.33
N ARG A 40 -9.08 -20.80 -12.45
CA ARG A 40 -9.82 -20.78 -13.71
C ARG A 40 -10.38 -19.40 -14.09
N ASP A 41 -10.90 -18.66 -13.11
CA ASP A 41 -11.68 -17.44 -13.37
C ASP A 41 -10.81 -16.17 -13.45
N ARG A 42 -9.48 -16.30 -13.32
CA ARG A 42 -8.49 -15.23 -13.46
C ARG A 42 -8.75 -14.00 -12.57
N GLN A 43 -9.49 -14.16 -11.47
CA GLN A 43 -9.75 -13.11 -10.49
C GLN A 43 -8.46 -12.63 -9.82
N GLY A 44 -8.43 -11.37 -9.40
CA GLY A 44 -7.42 -10.88 -8.46
C GLY A 44 -7.68 -11.44 -7.07
N ILE A 45 -6.63 -11.76 -6.33
CA ILE A 45 -6.70 -12.28 -4.96
C ILE A 45 -5.82 -11.41 -4.06
N GLY A 46 -6.32 -11.11 -2.86
CA GLY A 46 -5.54 -10.63 -1.73
C GLY A 46 -5.70 -11.58 -0.56
N ASP A 47 -4.67 -11.83 0.20
CA ASP A 47 -4.78 -12.61 1.44
C ASP A 47 -5.24 -11.73 2.62
N MET A 48 -5.51 -12.37 3.76
CA MET A 48 -6.09 -11.72 4.95
C MET A 48 -5.02 -11.30 5.97
N ALA A 49 -3.74 -11.30 5.60
CA ALA A 49 -2.67 -10.87 6.50
C ALA A 49 -2.68 -9.35 6.70
N ASN A 50 -2.17 -8.86 7.83
CA ASN A 50 -1.97 -7.41 8.01
C ASN A 50 -0.96 -6.85 7.01
N GLN A 51 0.10 -7.60 6.74
CA GLN A 51 1.02 -7.36 5.63
C GLN A 51 0.61 -8.29 4.48
N PHE A 52 -0.48 -7.98 3.81
CA PHE A 52 -1.10 -8.84 2.81
C PHE A 52 -0.29 -8.93 1.52
N HIS A 53 -0.48 -10.05 0.81
CA HIS A 53 -0.06 -10.19 -0.57
C HIS A 53 -1.25 -9.93 -1.49
N TYR A 54 -0.95 -9.42 -2.67
CA TYR A 54 -1.90 -9.31 -3.77
C TYR A 54 -1.33 -10.02 -4.99
N TYR A 55 -2.16 -10.80 -5.66
CA TYR A 55 -1.72 -11.55 -6.83
C TYR A 55 -2.83 -11.72 -7.86
N ARG A 56 -2.46 -11.81 -9.11
CA ARG A 56 -3.39 -12.00 -10.22
C ARG A 56 -2.71 -12.58 -11.46
N PRO A 57 -3.47 -13.30 -12.31
CA PRO A 57 -3.02 -13.70 -13.63
C PRO A 57 -2.91 -12.51 -14.58
N THR A 58 -1.94 -12.55 -15.49
CA THR A 58 -1.82 -11.64 -16.63
C THR A 58 -2.38 -12.27 -17.90
N GLN A 59 -2.67 -11.47 -18.94
CA GLN A 59 -3.23 -11.98 -20.19
C GLN A 59 -2.29 -12.98 -20.88
N ASP A 60 -0.98 -12.79 -20.75
CA ASP A 60 0.07 -13.63 -21.33
C ASP A 60 0.43 -14.85 -20.43
N GLY A 61 -0.43 -15.19 -19.47
CA GLY A 61 -0.32 -16.42 -18.69
C GLY A 61 0.73 -16.41 -17.59
N ARG A 62 1.08 -15.24 -17.03
CA ARG A 62 1.98 -15.10 -15.87
C ARG A 62 1.17 -14.86 -14.61
N ILE A 63 1.81 -15.00 -13.47
CA ILE A 63 1.28 -14.55 -12.18
C ILE A 63 2.09 -13.34 -11.72
N LEU A 64 1.41 -12.22 -11.49
CA LEU A 64 1.92 -11.11 -10.70
C LEU A 64 1.69 -11.41 -9.23
N PHE A 65 2.71 -11.25 -8.39
CA PHE A 65 2.67 -11.48 -6.96
C PHE A 65 3.42 -10.37 -6.22
N GLY A 66 2.75 -9.61 -5.39
CA GLY A 66 3.33 -8.46 -4.69
C GLY A 66 2.82 -8.31 -3.28
N GLY A 67 3.34 -7.32 -2.58
CA GLY A 67 2.94 -6.99 -1.22
C GLY A 67 3.92 -7.41 -0.13
N TYR A 68 3.44 -7.56 1.09
CA TYR A 68 4.10 -7.98 2.32
C TYR A 68 5.07 -6.94 2.90
N ASP A 69 6.23 -6.68 2.30
CA ASP A 69 7.25 -5.81 2.90
C ASP A 69 6.91 -4.31 2.67
N ALA A 70 6.29 -3.69 3.66
CA ALA A 70 6.05 -2.25 3.69
C ALA A 70 7.27 -1.52 4.27
N LEU A 71 8.27 -1.18 3.44
CA LEU A 71 9.56 -0.69 3.90
C LEU A 71 9.63 0.84 3.92
N TYR A 72 9.89 1.39 5.11
CA TYR A 72 10.15 2.81 5.30
C TYR A 72 11.65 3.09 5.47
N HIS A 73 12.15 4.08 4.76
CA HIS A 73 13.54 4.53 4.86
C HIS A 73 13.65 5.85 5.62
N TYR A 74 14.56 5.89 6.59
CA TYR A 74 14.81 7.05 7.45
C TYR A 74 14.93 8.36 6.66
N GLY A 75 14.28 9.41 7.15
CA GLY A 75 14.30 10.73 6.53
C GLY A 75 13.34 10.87 5.35
N ARG A 76 12.34 9.97 5.21
CA ARG A 76 11.36 9.99 4.11
C ARG A 76 12.03 9.94 2.73
N ARG A 77 13.13 9.20 2.63
CA ARG A 77 13.93 9.16 1.41
C ARG A 77 13.25 8.33 0.34
N VAL A 78 13.20 8.91 -0.86
CA VAL A 78 12.87 8.21 -2.10
C VAL A 78 14.15 8.14 -2.92
N ASP A 79 14.62 6.92 -3.20
CA ASP A 79 15.90 6.69 -3.89
C ASP A 79 15.78 5.40 -4.72
N PRO A 80 16.20 5.38 -5.98
CA PRO A 80 16.16 4.18 -6.83
C PRO A 80 16.89 2.96 -6.23
N ARG A 81 17.89 3.17 -5.35
CA ARG A 81 18.57 2.08 -4.64
C ARG A 81 17.64 1.24 -3.77
N TYR A 82 16.54 1.82 -3.29
CA TYR A 82 15.56 1.12 -2.47
C TYR A 82 14.63 0.24 -3.28
N GLU A 83 14.59 0.42 -4.61
CA GLU A 83 13.81 -0.40 -5.52
C GLU A 83 14.48 -1.74 -5.84
N ASN A 84 15.76 -1.92 -5.46
CA ASN A 84 16.49 -3.16 -5.67
C ASN A 84 17.00 -3.72 -4.35
N ARG A 85 16.19 -4.59 -3.73
CA ARG A 85 16.51 -5.27 -2.46
C ARG A 85 16.44 -6.79 -2.60
N PRO A 86 17.59 -7.46 -2.70
CA PRO A 86 17.63 -8.92 -2.83
C PRO A 86 16.91 -9.68 -1.72
N GLU A 87 16.89 -9.14 -0.48
CA GLU A 87 16.19 -9.74 0.65
C GLU A 87 14.67 -9.72 0.45
N ALA A 88 14.10 -8.61 -0.05
CA ALA A 88 12.68 -8.49 -0.34
C ALA A 88 12.27 -9.47 -1.45
N TRP A 89 13.07 -9.56 -2.51
CA TRP A 89 12.83 -10.52 -3.60
C TRP A 89 12.85 -11.98 -3.14
N ARG A 90 13.83 -12.36 -2.32
CA ARG A 90 13.91 -13.73 -1.79
C ARG A 90 12.74 -14.06 -0.88
N ARG A 91 12.33 -13.13 -0.03
CA ARG A 91 11.18 -13.31 0.85
C ARG A 91 9.90 -13.46 0.04
N LEU A 92 9.67 -12.57 -0.89
CA LEU A 92 8.47 -12.61 -1.74
C LEU A 92 8.40 -13.90 -2.59
N ALA A 93 9.55 -14.36 -3.11
CA ALA A 93 9.62 -15.65 -3.81
C ALA A 93 9.34 -16.84 -2.87
N SER A 94 9.83 -16.80 -1.63
CA SER A 94 9.52 -17.82 -0.62
C SER A 94 8.02 -17.87 -0.33
N HIS A 95 7.37 -16.72 -0.17
CA HIS A 95 5.94 -16.64 0.06
C HIS A 95 5.14 -17.12 -1.16
N PHE A 96 5.59 -16.81 -2.37
CA PHE A 96 4.98 -17.33 -3.61
C PHE A 96 4.97 -18.86 -3.63
N PHE A 97 6.09 -19.52 -3.35
CA PHE A 97 6.17 -20.99 -3.34
C PHE A 97 5.47 -21.62 -2.13
N THR A 98 5.27 -20.87 -1.05
CA THR A 98 4.39 -21.32 0.05
C THR A 98 2.92 -21.27 -0.37
N THR A 99 2.51 -20.25 -1.12
CA THR A 99 1.16 -20.09 -1.65
C THR A 99 0.85 -21.08 -2.78
N PHE A 100 1.84 -21.31 -3.65
CA PHE A 100 1.73 -22.17 -4.82
C PHE A 100 2.83 -23.25 -4.84
N PRO A 101 2.80 -24.22 -3.92
CA PRO A 101 3.83 -25.28 -3.87
C PRO A 101 3.87 -26.14 -5.14
N GLN A 102 2.75 -26.20 -5.90
CA GLN A 102 2.67 -26.91 -7.19
C GLN A 102 3.56 -26.27 -8.27
N LEU A 103 3.99 -25.02 -8.07
CA LEU A 103 4.82 -24.27 -9.03
C LEU A 103 6.29 -24.23 -8.61
N GLU A 104 6.74 -25.14 -7.74
CA GLU A 104 8.13 -25.22 -7.33
C GLU A 104 9.06 -25.30 -8.57
N GLY A 105 10.12 -24.48 -8.57
CA GLY A 105 11.06 -24.38 -9.70
C GLY A 105 10.65 -23.39 -10.80
N LEU A 106 9.45 -22.80 -10.76
CA LEU A 106 9.07 -21.73 -11.68
C LEU A 106 9.95 -20.50 -11.46
N ARG A 107 10.39 -19.86 -12.54
CA ARG A 107 11.25 -18.67 -12.48
C ARG A 107 10.46 -17.39 -12.53
N PHE A 108 11.04 -16.33 -11.97
CA PHE A 108 10.50 -14.97 -12.09
C PHE A 108 11.21 -14.22 -13.22
N SER A 109 10.42 -13.73 -14.17
CA SER A 109 10.91 -13.00 -15.34
C SER A 109 11.03 -11.50 -15.11
N HIS A 110 10.26 -10.94 -14.18
CA HIS A 110 10.30 -9.52 -13.83
C HIS A 110 10.23 -9.35 -12.31
N GLN A 111 10.89 -8.27 -11.87
CA GLN A 111 10.83 -7.80 -10.49
C GLN A 111 10.89 -6.28 -10.50
N TRP A 112 10.09 -5.64 -9.67
CA TRP A 112 10.11 -4.19 -9.53
C TRP A 112 9.60 -3.78 -8.15
N ALA A 113 9.88 -2.54 -7.78
CA ALA A 113 9.37 -1.93 -6.57
C ALA A 113 8.97 -0.49 -6.84
N GLY A 114 8.22 0.09 -5.94
CA GLY A 114 7.85 1.48 -6.01
C GLY A 114 7.49 2.03 -4.64
N ALA A 115 7.67 3.33 -4.48
CA ALA A 115 7.27 4.02 -3.26
C ALA A 115 5.80 4.44 -3.34
N ILE A 116 5.06 4.17 -2.28
CA ILE A 116 3.64 4.47 -2.09
C ILE A 116 3.51 5.62 -1.11
N ASP A 117 2.67 6.62 -1.38
CA ASP A 117 2.34 7.72 -0.48
C ASP A 117 1.36 7.24 0.60
N THR A 118 1.89 6.80 1.72
CA THR A 118 1.11 6.20 2.81
C THR A 118 0.70 7.23 3.85
N SER A 119 -0.59 7.32 4.17
CA SER A 119 -1.14 8.14 5.26
C SER A 119 -1.42 7.32 6.51
N THR A 120 -1.58 7.97 7.66
CA THR A 120 -1.92 7.30 8.93
C THR A 120 -3.34 6.74 8.98
N GLN A 121 -4.19 7.06 8.03
CA GLN A 121 -5.55 6.49 7.91
C GLN A 121 -5.65 5.43 6.82
N PHE A 122 -4.55 5.10 6.15
CA PHE A 122 -4.43 4.10 5.08
C PHE A 122 -5.38 4.31 3.88
N THR A 123 -6.03 5.46 3.80
CA THR A 123 -6.87 5.89 2.67
C THR A 123 -6.51 7.31 2.26
N ALA A 124 -6.93 7.70 1.05
CA ALA A 124 -6.72 9.05 0.55
C ALA A 124 -7.41 10.10 1.46
N PHE A 125 -6.78 11.25 1.59
CA PHE A 125 -7.36 12.42 2.26
C PHE A 125 -7.44 13.60 1.29
N PHE A 126 -8.40 14.47 1.55
CA PHE A 126 -8.82 15.53 0.64
C PHE A 126 -8.79 16.89 1.31
N GLY A 127 -8.78 17.94 0.53
CA GLY A 127 -8.96 19.29 1.06
C GLY A 127 -8.73 20.37 0.05
N THR A 128 -8.92 21.61 0.50
CA THR A 128 -8.68 22.81 -0.30
C THR A 128 -7.58 23.68 0.30
N ALA A 129 -7.01 24.53 -0.51
CA ALA A 129 -5.95 25.47 -0.14
C ALA A 129 -6.14 26.81 -0.86
N ARG A 130 -5.39 27.83 -0.45
CA ARG A 130 -5.34 29.15 -1.06
C ARG A 130 -6.73 29.79 -1.24
N GLY A 131 -7.56 29.74 -0.18
CA GLY A 131 -8.91 30.27 -0.20
C GLY A 131 -9.85 29.51 -1.15
N GLY A 132 -9.76 28.19 -1.20
CA GLY A 132 -10.63 27.34 -2.02
C GLY A 132 -10.19 27.18 -3.47
N ARG A 133 -9.16 27.92 -3.93
CA ARG A 133 -8.72 27.90 -5.35
C ARG A 133 -7.86 26.72 -5.74
N VAL A 134 -7.47 25.89 -4.79
CA VAL A 134 -6.70 24.66 -5.01
C VAL A 134 -7.36 23.54 -4.24
N ALA A 135 -7.73 22.45 -4.91
CA ALA A 135 -8.10 21.20 -4.27
C ALA A 135 -6.95 20.19 -4.37
N TYR A 136 -6.88 19.28 -3.41
CA TYR A 136 -5.87 18.22 -3.40
C TYR A 136 -6.45 16.92 -2.85
N ALA A 137 -5.89 15.82 -3.34
CA ALA A 137 -6.02 14.47 -2.81
C ALA A 137 -4.63 13.87 -2.68
N ALA A 138 -4.32 13.21 -1.58
CA ALA A 138 -3.02 12.58 -1.32
C ALA A 138 -3.17 11.40 -0.35
N GLY A 139 -2.11 10.62 -0.17
CA GLY A 139 -2.09 9.51 0.77
C GLY A 139 -2.92 8.31 0.32
N PHE A 140 -2.88 7.99 -0.98
CA PHE A 140 -3.68 6.89 -1.56
C PHE A 140 -3.31 5.51 -1.04
N THR A 141 -2.15 5.35 -0.43
CA THR A 141 -1.71 4.11 0.26
C THR A 141 -1.85 2.86 -0.62
N GLY A 142 -1.41 2.96 -1.89
CA GLY A 142 -1.49 1.87 -2.88
C GLY A 142 -2.82 1.77 -3.64
N LEU A 143 -3.89 2.43 -3.19
CA LEU A 143 -5.23 2.31 -3.77
C LEU A 143 -5.51 3.26 -4.95
N GLY A 144 -4.48 3.99 -5.41
CA GLY A 144 -4.63 5.07 -6.39
C GLY A 144 -5.22 4.64 -7.73
N VAL A 145 -4.89 3.46 -8.23
CA VAL A 145 -5.38 3.00 -9.55
C VAL A 145 -6.92 2.95 -9.61
N GLY A 146 -7.55 2.43 -8.56
CA GLY A 146 -9.02 2.35 -8.49
C GLY A 146 -9.70 3.66 -8.09
N SER A 147 -9.04 4.49 -7.27
CA SER A 147 -9.68 5.62 -6.58
C SER A 147 -9.37 7.00 -7.17
N THR A 148 -8.41 7.14 -8.09
CA THR A 148 -8.03 8.46 -8.62
C THR A 148 -9.14 9.15 -9.40
N ARG A 149 -10.01 8.42 -10.10
CA ARG A 149 -11.19 9.01 -10.77
C ARG A 149 -12.19 9.58 -9.76
N PHE A 150 -12.46 8.82 -8.70
CA PHE A 150 -13.29 9.29 -7.59
C PHE A 150 -12.67 10.55 -6.96
N ALA A 151 -11.36 10.52 -6.69
CA ALA A 151 -10.64 11.65 -6.13
C ALA A 151 -10.69 12.90 -7.03
N GLY A 152 -10.61 12.71 -8.34
CA GLY A 152 -10.78 13.80 -9.31
C GLY A 152 -12.16 14.48 -9.18
N ASN A 153 -13.22 13.68 -9.10
CA ASN A 153 -14.58 14.19 -8.92
C ASN A 153 -14.75 14.92 -7.58
N VAL A 154 -14.22 14.37 -6.48
CA VAL A 154 -14.23 15.03 -5.15
C VAL A 154 -13.51 16.38 -5.21
N MET A 155 -12.34 16.43 -5.87
CA MET A 155 -11.60 17.70 -6.00
C MET A 155 -12.38 18.76 -6.78
N LEU A 156 -13.11 18.38 -7.82
CA LEU A 156 -13.98 19.30 -8.56
C LEU A 156 -15.13 19.79 -7.69
N ASP A 157 -15.83 18.88 -7.02
CA ASP A 157 -16.91 19.26 -6.09
C ASP A 157 -16.42 20.24 -5.00
N LEU A 158 -15.22 20.00 -4.45
CA LEU A 158 -14.61 20.87 -3.44
C LEU A 158 -14.24 22.27 -3.98
N LEU A 159 -13.83 22.37 -5.25
CA LEU A 159 -13.54 23.65 -5.90
C LEU A 159 -14.81 24.46 -6.17
N ASP A 160 -15.86 23.77 -6.57
CA ASP A 160 -17.18 24.37 -6.84
C ASP A 160 -17.97 24.68 -5.56
N GLY A 161 -17.48 24.21 -4.39
CA GLY A 161 -18.19 24.32 -3.11
C GLY A 161 -19.50 23.51 -3.08
N ALA A 162 -19.59 22.46 -3.90
CA ALA A 162 -20.79 21.63 -4.04
C ALA A 162 -20.94 20.68 -2.84
N ASP A 163 -22.15 20.62 -2.27
CA ASP A 163 -22.52 19.61 -1.27
C ASP A 163 -23.10 18.38 -1.98
N THR A 164 -22.26 17.37 -2.17
CA THR A 164 -22.60 16.13 -2.86
C THR A 164 -22.46 14.93 -1.93
N GLU A 165 -23.03 13.79 -2.31
CA GLU A 165 -22.82 12.53 -1.61
C GLU A 165 -21.32 12.25 -1.40
N ARG A 166 -20.48 12.48 -2.40
CA ARG A 166 -19.03 12.27 -2.32
C ARG A 166 -18.38 13.17 -1.27
N THR A 167 -18.73 14.45 -1.22
CA THR A 167 -18.16 15.39 -0.23
C THR A 167 -18.67 15.15 1.18
N SER A 168 -19.79 14.42 1.34
CA SER A 168 -20.36 14.06 2.65
C SER A 168 -19.70 12.82 3.27
N LEU A 169 -19.00 11.99 2.50
CA LEU A 169 -18.36 10.78 2.99
C LEU A 169 -17.32 11.08 4.08
N GLU A 170 -17.31 10.24 5.12
CA GLU A 170 -16.38 10.39 6.24
C GLU A 170 -14.92 10.35 5.75
N MET A 171 -14.57 9.44 4.85
CA MET A 171 -13.23 9.35 4.28
C MET A 171 -12.77 10.64 3.58
N VAL A 172 -13.68 11.44 3.04
CA VAL A 172 -13.38 12.72 2.39
C VAL A 172 -13.23 13.84 3.43
N ARG A 173 -14.02 13.81 4.50
CA ARG A 173 -14.01 14.82 5.58
C ARG A 173 -12.89 14.59 6.59
N ARG A 174 -12.53 13.32 6.82
CA ARG A 174 -11.49 12.94 7.79
C ARG A 174 -10.11 13.36 7.28
N ARG A 175 -9.26 13.77 8.22
CA ARG A 175 -7.85 14.08 7.93
C ARG A 175 -6.95 13.11 8.69
N PRO A 176 -5.87 12.62 8.07
CA PRO A 176 -4.91 11.79 8.76
C PRO A 176 -4.20 12.58 9.86
N LEU A 177 -3.77 11.89 10.90
CA LEU A 177 -2.84 12.46 11.86
C LEU A 177 -1.47 12.63 11.18
N PRO A 178 -0.74 13.72 11.45
CA PRO A 178 0.59 13.89 10.90
C PRO A 178 1.55 12.87 11.50
N PHE A 179 2.43 12.33 10.68
CA PHE A 179 3.57 11.57 11.19
C PHE A 179 4.49 12.47 12.00
N PRO A 180 5.03 11.98 13.11
CA PRO A 180 5.99 12.75 13.89
C PRO A 180 7.26 13.04 13.08
N PRO A 181 8.06 14.04 13.47
CA PRO A 181 9.38 14.26 12.86
C PRO A 181 10.33 13.09 13.15
N GLU A 182 11.40 13.00 12.36
CA GLU A 182 12.48 12.06 12.64
C GLU A 182 13.22 12.40 13.94
N PRO A 183 13.72 11.43 14.69
CA PRO A 183 13.71 9.96 14.41
C PRO A 183 12.43 9.24 14.83
N ALA A 184 11.48 9.91 15.46
CA ALA A 184 10.27 9.28 16.01
C ALA A 184 9.41 8.60 14.92
N ALA A 185 9.33 9.19 13.71
CA ALA A 185 8.64 8.56 12.59
C ALA A 185 9.23 7.19 12.25
N ALA A 186 10.54 7.13 12.06
CA ALA A 186 11.22 5.88 11.70
C ALA A 186 11.08 4.81 12.80
N ILE A 187 11.19 5.19 14.06
CA ILE A 187 11.03 4.27 15.19
C ILE A 187 9.58 3.75 15.22
N GLY A 188 8.59 4.64 15.18
CA GLY A 188 7.18 4.27 15.24
C GLY A 188 6.77 3.37 14.08
N ILE A 189 7.09 3.74 12.84
CA ILE A 189 6.73 2.97 11.64
C ILE A 189 7.38 1.57 11.69
N ASN A 190 8.67 1.47 12.02
CA ASN A 190 9.35 0.17 12.04
C ASN A 190 8.88 -0.72 13.21
N LEU A 191 8.54 -0.15 14.36
CA LEU A 191 7.93 -0.92 15.46
C LEU A 191 6.54 -1.42 15.06
N THR A 192 5.69 -0.58 14.49
CA THR A 192 4.36 -0.97 14.01
C THR A 192 4.45 -2.08 12.96
N ARG A 193 5.33 -1.92 11.95
CA ARG A 193 5.56 -2.95 10.94
C ARG A 193 5.98 -4.29 11.55
N ARG A 194 6.92 -4.26 12.51
CA ARG A 194 7.35 -5.48 13.22
C ARG A 194 6.22 -6.12 14.02
N SER A 195 5.39 -5.31 14.68
CA SER A 195 4.25 -5.82 15.44
C SER A 195 3.19 -6.44 14.52
N LEU A 196 2.94 -5.86 13.35
CA LEU A 196 2.06 -6.44 12.32
C LEU A 196 2.61 -7.77 11.81
N ASP A 197 3.89 -7.84 11.46
CA ASP A 197 4.58 -9.07 11.06
C ASP A 197 4.47 -10.16 12.14
N CYS A 198 4.70 -9.79 13.41
CA CYS A 198 4.52 -10.72 14.53
C CYS A 198 3.05 -11.17 14.70
N ALA A 199 2.09 -10.31 14.45
CA ALA A 199 0.67 -10.66 14.53
C ALA A 199 0.30 -11.66 13.42
N ASP A 200 0.78 -11.47 12.19
CA ASP A 200 0.54 -12.38 11.06
C ASP A 200 1.09 -13.80 11.35
N HIS A 201 2.24 -13.89 12.04
CA HIS A 201 2.80 -15.18 12.48
C HIS A 201 2.17 -15.77 13.77
N ARG A 202 1.17 -15.10 14.34
CA ARG A 202 0.47 -15.49 15.59
C ARG A 202 -1.05 -15.49 15.43
N GLU A 203 -1.55 -15.91 14.29
CA GLU A 203 -2.99 -15.99 14.02
C GLU A 203 -3.71 -14.66 14.20
N GLY A 204 -3.08 -13.55 13.83
CA GLY A 204 -3.63 -12.21 13.96
C GLY A 204 -3.63 -11.63 15.38
N ARG A 205 -2.97 -12.27 16.35
CA ARG A 205 -2.94 -11.81 17.74
C ARG A 205 -2.16 -10.49 17.88
N ARG A 206 -2.89 -9.41 18.13
CA ARG A 206 -2.33 -8.07 18.30
C ARG A 206 -1.64 -7.91 19.65
N ASP A 207 -0.43 -7.37 19.64
CA ASP A 207 0.31 -6.99 20.83
C ASP A 207 -0.20 -5.67 21.46
N LEU A 208 0.44 -5.21 22.54
CA LEU A 208 0.02 -3.99 23.24
C LEU A 208 0.16 -2.74 22.35
N LEU A 209 1.18 -2.67 21.49
CA LEU A 209 1.38 -1.54 20.58
C LEU A 209 0.23 -1.43 19.59
N LEU A 210 -0.10 -2.53 18.90
CA LEU A 210 -1.21 -2.54 17.93
C LEU A 210 -2.54 -2.22 18.60
N LYS A 211 -2.84 -2.81 19.77
CA LYS A 211 -4.05 -2.48 20.54
C LYS A 211 -4.13 -1.00 20.94
N THR A 212 -3.01 -0.39 21.27
CA THR A 212 -2.96 1.04 21.59
C THR A 212 -3.21 1.90 20.35
N LEU A 213 -2.61 1.53 19.20
CA LEU A 213 -2.87 2.22 17.93
C LEU A 213 -4.34 2.11 17.51
N ASP A 214 -4.96 0.93 17.69
CA ASP A 214 -6.40 0.73 17.43
C ASP A 214 -7.26 1.66 18.31
N ALA A 215 -6.95 1.73 19.61
CA ALA A 215 -7.70 2.54 20.56
C ALA A 215 -7.64 4.06 20.25
N VAL A 216 -6.58 4.53 19.59
CA VAL A 216 -6.44 5.93 19.17
C VAL A 216 -6.84 6.17 17.70
N GLY A 217 -7.44 5.18 17.05
CA GLY A 217 -7.92 5.29 15.67
C GLY A 217 -6.81 5.33 14.61
N LEU A 218 -5.63 4.78 14.94
CA LEU A 218 -4.49 4.57 14.05
C LEU A 218 -4.31 3.09 13.70
N GLY A 219 -5.30 2.27 14.03
CA GLY A 219 -5.31 0.85 13.74
C GLY A 219 -5.34 0.58 12.23
N PHE A 220 -4.66 -0.47 11.82
CA PHE A 220 -4.78 -1.04 10.49
C PHE A 220 -5.86 -2.12 10.56
N ASP A 221 -7.06 -1.78 10.11
CA ASP A 221 -8.15 -2.73 9.89
C ASP A 221 -8.17 -3.09 8.41
N SER A 222 -7.70 -4.27 8.09
CA SER A 222 -7.80 -4.86 6.74
C SER A 222 -9.14 -5.54 6.54
#